data_c9fd047ae9fe799c49ebd7c27258e2af
#
_entry.id   c9fd047ae9fe799c49ebd7c27258e2af
#
_cell.length_a   1.000
_cell.length_b   1.000
_cell.length_c   1.000
_cell.angle_alpha   90.00
_cell.angle_beta   90.00
_cell.angle_gamma   90.00
#
_symmetry.space_group_name_H-M   'P 1'
#
loop_
_entity.id
_entity.type
_entity.pdbx_description
1 polymer ?
#
loop_
_entity_poly.entity_id
_entity_poly.type
_entity_poly.pdbx_seq_one_letter_code
_entity_poly.pdbx_strand_id
1 'polypeptide(L)'
;MITRRALLQSVFASAIWTLFKNPAFAAQPASMKDVEALQKNWKLLLADGTKLPLPSEPLKLSKEDWRKRLNPTQFNILREEGTEPPGTSALNNEKRPGVFVCVGCNLALFTSDMKYDSGTGWPSFFTTIPGVFANKTDYKLILPRSEYHCIRCGGHHGHVFDDGPPPTGKRWCNNGVALKFIPKSGSA
;
A
#
# COMPACT_ATOMS: atom_id res chain seq x y z
N MET A 1 13.04 -77.93 -3.43
CA MET A 1 13.68 -76.62 -3.26
C MET A 1 12.77 -75.57 -3.85
N ILE A 2 12.09 -74.82 -3.03
CA ILE A 2 11.04 -73.85 -3.47
C ILE A 2 11.62 -72.45 -3.16
N THR A 3 11.88 -71.68 -4.18
CA THR A 3 12.30 -70.30 -4.07
C THR A 3 11.09 -69.38 -4.08
N ARG A 4 10.81 -68.70 -2.97
CA ARG A 4 9.74 -67.69 -2.87
C ARG A 4 10.28 -66.33 -3.35
N ARG A 5 9.75 -65.84 -4.46
CA ARG A 5 9.89 -64.46 -4.88
C ARG A 5 8.88 -63.61 -4.12
N ALA A 6 9.36 -62.73 -3.29
CA ALA A 6 8.55 -61.71 -2.64
C ALA A 6 8.37 -60.53 -3.64
N LEU A 7 7.14 -60.25 -4.04
CA LEU A 7 6.76 -59.01 -4.76
C LEU A 7 6.66 -57.88 -3.74
N LEU A 8 7.54 -56.92 -3.87
CA LEU A 8 7.43 -55.60 -3.23
C LEU A 8 6.51 -54.73 -4.09
N GLN A 9 5.27 -54.57 -3.64
CA GLN A 9 4.38 -53.54 -4.20
C GLN A 9 4.72 -52.20 -3.60
N SER A 10 5.31 -51.32 -4.42
CA SER A 10 5.54 -49.93 -4.10
C SER A 10 4.24 -49.14 -4.16
N VAL A 11 3.70 -48.78 -3.04
CA VAL A 11 2.57 -47.86 -2.94
C VAL A 11 3.10 -46.45 -3.16
N PHE A 12 2.92 -45.89 -4.36
CA PHE A 12 3.11 -44.49 -4.63
C PHE A 12 1.99 -43.70 -3.93
N ALA A 13 2.29 -43.14 -2.78
CA ALA A 13 1.43 -42.15 -2.17
C ALA A 13 1.55 -40.86 -2.96
N SER A 14 0.61 -40.59 -3.84
CA SER A 14 0.46 -39.30 -4.52
C SER A 14 0.04 -38.27 -3.47
N ALA A 15 0.99 -37.52 -2.97
CA ALA A 15 0.73 -36.33 -2.15
C ALA A 15 0.03 -35.28 -3.03
N ILE A 16 -1.30 -35.19 -2.90
CA ILE A 16 -2.08 -34.10 -3.46
C ILE A 16 -1.72 -32.86 -2.65
N TRP A 17 -0.80 -32.06 -3.18
CA TRP A 17 -0.52 -30.73 -2.67
C TRP A 17 -1.70 -29.83 -3.05
N THR A 18 -2.70 -29.77 -2.18
CA THR A 18 -3.74 -28.74 -2.26
C THR A 18 -3.04 -27.39 -2.08
N LEU A 19 -2.87 -26.68 -3.18
CA LEU A 19 -2.49 -25.29 -3.20
C LEU A 19 -3.57 -24.52 -2.42
N PHE A 20 -3.32 -24.26 -1.15
CA PHE A 20 -4.05 -23.22 -0.42
C PHE A 20 -3.75 -21.90 -1.10
N LYS A 21 -4.60 -21.52 -2.04
CA LYS A 21 -4.66 -20.14 -2.52
C LYS A 21 -5.06 -19.29 -1.32
N ASN A 22 -4.09 -18.61 -0.75
CA ASN A 22 -4.32 -17.58 0.27
C ASN A 22 -5.18 -16.48 -0.37
N PRO A 23 -6.45 -16.26 0.06
CA PRO A 23 -7.35 -15.32 -0.62
C PRO A 23 -7.11 -13.85 -0.24
N ALA A 24 -5.91 -13.49 0.21
CA ALA A 24 -5.70 -12.29 1.01
C ALA A 24 -5.02 -11.10 0.29
N PHE A 25 -4.56 -11.29 -0.94
CA PHE A 25 -4.15 -10.19 -1.81
C PHE A 25 -4.94 -10.25 -3.10
N ALA A 26 -5.48 -9.11 -3.55
CA ALA A 26 -5.98 -9.00 -4.91
C ALA A 26 -4.90 -9.49 -5.88
N ALA A 27 -5.29 -10.26 -6.89
CA ALA A 27 -4.34 -10.73 -7.90
C ALA A 27 -3.63 -9.51 -8.50
N GLN A 28 -2.28 -9.58 -8.59
CA GLN A 28 -1.50 -8.51 -9.22
C GLN A 28 -2.01 -8.26 -10.64
N PRO A 29 -2.15 -6.99 -11.07
CA PRO A 29 -2.62 -6.68 -12.42
C PRO A 29 -1.65 -7.27 -13.46
N ALA A 30 -2.21 -7.87 -14.51
CA ALA A 30 -1.42 -8.51 -15.56
C ALA A 30 -0.88 -7.49 -16.59
N SER A 31 -1.46 -6.30 -16.67
CA SER A 31 -1.13 -5.29 -17.67
C SER A 31 -1.28 -3.85 -17.13
N MET A 32 -0.69 -2.89 -17.85
CA MET A 32 -0.90 -1.46 -17.54
C MET A 32 -2.36 -1.03 -17.69
N LYS A 33 -3.13 -1.67 -18.59
CA LYS A 33 -4.56 -1.42 -18.74
C LYS A 33 -5.35 -1.78 -17.46
N ASP A 34 -4.96 -2.87 -16.78
CA ASP A 34 -5.57 -3.25 -15.52
C ASP A 34 -5.22 -2.25 -14.40
N VAL A 35 -3.99 -1.74 -14.40
CA VAL A 35 -3.57 -0.67 -13.48
C VAL A 35 -4.41 0.59 -13.68
N GLU A 36 -4.60 1.02 -14.92
CA GLU A 36 -5.46 2.18 -15.25
C GLU A 36 -6.91 1.97 -14.82
N ALA A 37 -7.43 0.73 -14.97
CA ALA A 37 -8.76 0.38 -14.49
C ALA A 37 -8.88 0.51 -12.96
N LEU A 38 -7.89 0.04 -12.20
CA LEU A 38 -7.83 0.22 -10.73
C LEU A 38 -7.77 1.71 -10.38
N GLN A 39 -6.95 2.47 -11.06
CA GLN A 39 -6.80 3.91 -10.86
C GLN A 39 -8.08 4.69 -11.15
N LYS A 40 -8.86 4.28 -12.13
CA LYS A 40 -10.13 4.92 -12.51
C LYS A 40 -11.26 4.58 -11.55
N ASN A 41 -11.30 3.32 -11.09
CA ASN A 41 -12.43 2.76 -10.37
C ASN A 41 -12.30 2.80 -8.84
N TRP A 42 -11.29 3.50 -8.30
CA TRP A 42 -10.99 3.52 -6.86
C TRP A 42 -12.18 3.88 -5.96
N LYS A 43 -13.14 4.70 -6.46
CA LYS A 43 -14.33 5.11 -5.71
C LYS A 43 -15.28 3.96 -5.41
N LEU A 44 -15.22 2.85 -6.17
CA LEU A 44 -16.03 1.67 -5.92
C LEU A 44 -15.67 0.96 -4.60
N LEU A 45 -14.55 1.33 -3.99
CA LEU A 45 -14.12 0.85 -2.68
C LEU A 45 -14.55 1.75 -1.51
N LEU A 46 -15.34 2.80 -1.80
CA LEU A 46 -15.95 3.64 -0.79
C LEU A 46 -17.41 3.22 -0.55
N ALA A 47 -17.92 3.50 0.65
CA ALA A 47 -19.35 3.43 0.92
C ALA A 47 -20.09 4.50 0.11
N ASP A 48 -21.32 4.20 -0.28
CA ASP A 48 -22.19 5.15 -0.96
C ASP A 48 -22.33 6.44 -0.15
N GLY A 49 -22.24 7.57 -0.82
CA GLY A 49 -22.32 8.89 -0.19
C GLY A 49 -21.06 9.36 0.54
N THR A 50 -20.00 8.56 0.60
CA THR A 50 -18.71 8.99 1.19
C THR A 50 -18.13 10.16 0.41
N LYS A 51 -17.98 11.31 1.07
CA LYS A 51 -17.33 12.50 0.50
C LYS A 51 -15.90 12.59 0.98
N LEU A 52 -14.96 12.58 0.06
CA LEU A 52 -13.54 12.84 0.33
C LEU A 52 -13.12 14.12 -0.40
N PRO A 53 -12.14 14.87 0.15
CA PRO A 53 -11.64 16.08 -0.50
C PRO A 53 -10.97 15.76 -1.84
N LEU A 54 -10.94 16.76 -2.73
CA LEU A 54 -10.33 16.66 -4.05
C LEU A 54 -8.85 17.12 -4.00
N PRO A 55 -8.01 16.63 -4.92
CA PRO A 55 -6.63 17.10 -5.07
C PRO A 55 -6.53 18.60 -5.34
N SER A 56 -7.52 19.16 -6.05
CA SER A 56 -7.61 20.60 -6.41
C SER A 56 -8.02 21.52 -5.25
N GLU A 57 -8.27 20.99 -4.06
CA GLU A 57 -8.65 21.75 -2.86
C GLU A 57 -7.46 21.85 -1.87
N PRO A 58 -6.50 22.77 -2.05
CA PRO A 58 -5.32 22.85 -1.17
C PRO A 58 -5.70 23.11 0.29
N LEU A 59 -5.03 22.40 1.20
CA LEU A 59 -5.13 22.64 2.65
C LEU A 59 -3.81 23.23 3.14
N LYS A 60 -3.80 24.53 3.38
CA LYS A 60 -2.64 25.26 3.94
C LYS A 60 -2.95 25.63 5.38
N LEU A 61 -2.17 25.12 6.33
CA LEU A 61 -2.27 25.41 7.74
C LEU A 61 -0.91 25.93 8.26
N SER A 62 -0.94 26.72 9.34
CA SER A 62 0.27 27.07 10.06
C SER A 62 0.94 25.84 10.71
N LYS A 63 2.21 25.95 11.05
CA LYS A 63 2.93 24.87 11.77
C LYS A 63 2.24 24.56 13.10
N GLU A 64 1.71 25.56 13.77
CA GLU A 64 1.00 25.44 15.03
C GLU A 64 -0.34 24.72 14.87
N ASP A 65 -1.11 25.02 13.83
CA ASP A 65 -2.38 24.34 13.57
C ASP A 65 -2.16 22.88 13.16
N TRP A 66 -1.07 22.56 12.45
CA TRP A 66 -0.67 21.20 12.20
C TRP A 66 -0.33 20.44 13.48
N ARG A 67 0.35 21.07 14.46
CA ARG A 67 0.62 20.45 15.77
C ARG A 67 -0.64 20.18 16.57
N LYS A 68 -1.65 21.02 16.46
CA LYS A 68 -2.98 20.77 17.09
C LYS A 68 -3.75 19.63 16.42
N ARG A 69 -3.56 19.44 15.12
CA ARG A 69 -4.28 18.48 14.30
C ARG A 69 -3.67 17.08 14.30
N LEU A 70 -2.37 16.97 14.39
CA LEU A 70 -1.60 15.73 14.26
C LEU A 70 -1.01 15.36 15.63
N ASN A 71 -0.93 14.06 15.92
CA ASN A 71 -0.12 13.63 17.04
C ASN A 71 1.39 13.84 16.73
N PRO A 72 2.29 13.78 17.76
CA PRO A 72 3.71 14.07 17.57
C PRO A 72 4.38 13.23 16.46
N THR A 73 4.06 11.93 16.37
CA THR A 73 4.63 11.03 15.36
C THR A 73 4.13 11.38 13.96
N GLN A 74 2.83 11.65 13.81
CA GLN A 74 2.25 12.09 12.54
C GLN A 74 2.83 13.43 12.10
N PHE A 75 3.03 14.37 13.05
CA PHE A 75 3.63 15.67 12.75
C PHE A 75 5.09 15.52 12.29
N ASN A 76 5.88 14.72 12.98
CA ASN A 76 7.27 14.43 12.59
C ASN A 76 7.33 13.89 11.14
N ILE A 77 6.51 12.89 10.81
CA ILE A 77 6.51 12.28 9.48
C ILE A 77 6.00 13.24 8.42
N LEU A 78 4.79 13.78 8.60
CA LEU A 78 4.14 14.59 7.55
C LEU A 78 4.75 15.97 7.37
N ARG A 79 5.36 16.57 8.41
CA ARG A 79 5.81 17.98 8.40
C ARG A 79 7.32 18.15 8.55
N GLU A 80 8.01 17.15 9.08
CA GLU A 80 9.46 17.20 9.32
C GLU A 80 10.18 16.09 8.55
N GLU A 81 9.47 15.41 7.61
CA GLU A 81 10.00 14.37 6.70
C GLU A 81 10.70 13.23 7.45
N GLY A 82 10.12 12.83 8.59
CA GLY A 82 10.55 11.68 9.38
C GLY A 82 10.20 10.34 8.71
N THR A 83 10.70 9.27 9.30
CA THR A 83 10.37 7.89 8.89
C THR A 83 10.06 7.06 10.13
N GLU A 84 8.97 6.30 10.09
CA GLU A 84 8.64 5.33 11.14
C GLU A 84 9.58 4.12 11.09
N PRO A 85 9.85 3.43 12.21
CA PRO A 85 10.61 2.18 12.18
C PRO A 85 9.92 1.11 11.34
N PRO A 86 10.67 0.21 10.66
CA PRO A 86 10.08 -0.87 9.87
C PRO A 86 9.27 -1.83 10.78
N GLY A 87 8.17 -2.37 10.26
CA GLY A 87 7.33 -3.35 10.95
C GLY A 87 6.37 -2.77 11.99
N THR A 88 6.42 -1.46 12.29
CA THR A 88 5.62 -0.86 13.37
C THR A 88 4.19 -0.52 12.96
N SER A 89 3.91 -0.34 11.69
CA SER A 89 2.58 0.00 11.21
C SER A 89 1.63 -1.19 11.19
N ALA A 90 0.48 -1.09 11.84
CA ALA A 90 -0.61 -2.06 11.72
C ALA A 90 -1.13 -2.18 10.27
N LEU A 91 -0.95 -1.13 9.44
CA LEU A 91 -1.38 -1.12 8.04
C LEU A 91 -0.53 -2.02 7.13
N ASN A 92 0.61 -2.55 7.61
CA ASN A 92 1.34 -3.60 6.89
C ASN A 92 0.45 -4.82 6.64
N ASN A 93 -0.34 -5.21 7.64
CA ASN A 93 -1.22 -6.38 7.62
C ASN A 93 -2.66 -6.05 7.23
N GLU A 94 -2.98 -4.80 6.84
CA GLU A 94 -4.32 -4.44 6.39
C GLU A 94 -4.58 -5.05 4.99
N LYS A 95 -5.60 -5.92 4.90
CA LYS A 95 -5.96 -6.67 3.69
C LYS A 95 -7.43 -6.51 3.30
N ARG A 96 -8.23 -5.84 4.13
CA ARG A 96 -9.65 -5.62 3.82
C ARG A 96 -9.79 -4.71 2.58
N PRO A 97 -10.85 -4.89 1.78
CA PRO A 97 -11.18 -3.93 0.73
C PRO A 97 -11.41 -2.53 1.30
N GLY A 98 -10.82 -1.50 0.68
CA GLY A 98 -10.97 -0.13 1.14
C GLY A 98 -9.97 0.84 0.54
N VAL A 99 -9.94 2.05 1.09
CA VAL A 99 -9.15 3.18 0.60
C VAL A 99 -8.23 3.70 1.70
N PHE A 100 -6.98 3.94 1.35
CA PHE A 100 -6.01 4.61 2.21
C PHE A 100 -6.01 6.11 1.91
N VAL A 101 -6.22 6.91 2.94
CA VAL A 101 -6.26 8.37 2.84
C VAL A 101 -5.12 9.01 3.63
N CYS A 102 -4.73 10.23 3.24
CA CYS A 102 -3.78 11.03 3.99
C CYS A 102 -4.35 11.34 5.40
N VAL A 103 -3.64 11.00 6.45
CA VAL A 103 -4.08 11.28 7.83
C VAL A 103 -4.20 12.78 8.10
N GLY A 104 -3.39 13.60 7.44
CA GLY A 104 -3.40 15.06 7.60
C GLY A 104 -4.63 15.74 6.97
N CYS A 105 -5.12 15.25 5.83
CA CYS A 105 -6.15 15.98 5.06
C CYS A 105 -7.28 15.13 4.48
N ASN A 106 -7.29 13.81 4.72
CA ASN A 106 -8.26 12.84 4.21
C ASN A 106 -8.32 12.72 2.67
N LEU A 107 -7.34 13.22 1.92
CA LEU A 107 -7.26 12.96 0.48
C LEU A 107 -7.06 11.46 0.25
N ALA A 108 -7.84 10.84 -0.65
CA ALA A 108 -7.65 9.46 -1.07
C ALA A 108 -6.32 9.32 -1.84
N LEU A 109 -5.51 8.33 -1.49
CA LEU A 109 -4.15 8.16 -2.01
C LEU A 109 -3.94 6.82 -2.70
N PHE A 110 -4.41 5.74 -2.08
CA PHE A 110 -4.27 4.37 -2.55
C PHE A 110 -5.53 3.56 -2.26
N THR A 111 -5.66 2.40 -2.90
CA THR A 111 -6.66 1.40 -2.57
C THR A 111 -6.02 0.12 -2.05
N SER A 112 -6.81 -0.75 -1.42
CA SER A 112 -6.40 -2.10 -1.05
C SER A 112 -5.86 -2.90 -2.24
N ASP A 113 -6.45 -2.71 -3.42
CA ASP A 113 -6.10 -3.43 -4.64
C ASP A 113 -4.75 -3.00 -5.24
N MET A 114 -4.22 -1.85 -4.82
CA MET A 114 -2.90 -1.34 -5.18
C MET A 114 -1.80 -1.81 -4.23
N LYS A 115 -2.18 -2.39 -3.07
CA LYS A 115 -1.27 -2.77 -1.99
C LYS A 115 -0.68 -4.16 -2.22
N TYR A 116 0.60 -4.32 -1.86
CA TYR A 116 1.27 -5.62 -1.82
C TYR A 116 2.24 -5.70 -0.65
N ASP A 117 2.67 -6.90 -0.30
CA ASP A 117 3.72 -7.10 0.70
C ASP A 117 5.09 -7.06 0.02
N SER A 118 5.85 -6.02 0.32
CA SER A 118 7.22 -5.84 -0.22
C SER A 118 8.30 -6.49 0.65
N GLY A 119 7.96 -6.99 1.84
CA GLY A 119 8.91 -7.50 2.82
C GLY A 119 9.78 -6.42 3.48
N THR A 120 9.59 -5.12 3.14
CA THR A 120 10.46 -4.04 3.66
C THR A 120 10.05 -3.52 5.04
N GLY A 121 8.86 -3.91 5.53
CA GLY A 121 8.33 -3.48 6.83
C GLY A 121 7.50 -2.20 6.79
N TRP A 122 7.23 -1.65 5.62
CA TRP A 122 6.33 -0.50 5.41
C TRP A 122 5.21 -0.85 4.45
N PRO A 123 4.00 -0.25 4.61
CA PRO A 123 2.93 -0.37 3.62
C PRO A 123 3.42 0.02 2.22
N SER A 124 3.31 -0.88 1.27
CA SER A 124 3.83 -0.71 -0.08
C SER A 124 2.73 -0.87 -1.12
N PHE A 125 2.79 -0.03 -2.17
CA PHE A 125 1.80 0.00 -3.24
C PHE A 125 2.52 0.02 -4.59
N PHE A 126 2.01 -0.71 -5.59
CA PHE A 126 2.61 -0.72 -6.93
C PHE A 126 2.13 0.44 -7.82
N THR A 127 1.08 1.15 -7.42
CA THR A 127 0.55 2.34 -8.09
C THR A 127 -0.21 3.21 -7.10
N THR A 128 -0.69 4.38 -7.54
CA THR A 128 -1.44 5.37 -6.73
C THR A 128 -2.74 5.76 -7.42
N ILE A 129 -3.65 6.41 -6.70
CA ILE A 129 -4.70 7.20 -7.32
C ILE A 129 -4.03 8.33 -8.12
N PRO A 130 -4.43 8.62 -9.38
CA PRO A 130 -3.78 9.64 -10.19
C PRO A 130 -3.88 11.05 -9.61
N GLY A 131 -2.81 11.83 -9.73
CA GLY A 131 -2.80 13.26 -9.40
C GLY A 131 -2.84 13.58 -7.90
N VAL A 132 -2.60 12.61 -7.01
CA VAL A 132 -2.68 12.82 -5.55
C VAL A 132 -1.33 13.14 -4.90
N PHE A 133 -0.22 12.97 -5.62
CA PHE A 133 1.12 13.23 -5.13
C PHE A 133 1.91 14.21 -5.99
N ALA A 134 2.77 14.98 -5.32
CA ALA A 134 3.88 15.71 -5.90
C ALA A 134 5.19 15.02 -5.52
N ASN A 135 6.10 14.86 -6.47
CA ASN A 135 7.41 14.25 -6.26
C ASN A 135 8.47 15.34 -6.05
N LYS A 136 9.43 15.04 -5.17
CA LYS A 136 10.60 15.85 -4.90
C LYS A 136 11.82 14.95 -4.82
N THR A 137 12.98 15.41 -5.31
CA THR A 137 14.22 14.67 -5.15
C THR A 137 14.76 14.86 -3.74
N ASP A 138 14.99 13.78 -3.01
CA ASP A 138 15.58 13.76 -1.69
C ASP A 138 17.09 13.43 -1.80
N TYR A 139 17.92 14.33 -1.26
CA TYR A 139 19.38 14.24 -1.23
C TYR A 139 19.95 13.95 0.17
N LYS A 140 19.12 13.55 1.14
CA LYS A 140 19.55 13.30 2.53
C LYS A 140 20.50 12.10 2.68
N LEU A 141 20.49 11.18 1.70
CA LEU A 141 21.40 10.04 1.62
C LEU A 141 22.38 10.21 0.45
N ILE A 142 23.41 9.34 0.41
CA ILE A 142 24.44 9.33 -0.65
C ILE A 142 23.82 9.17 -2.05
N LEU A 143 22.77 8.35 -2.18
CA LEU A 143 22.03 8.19 -3.43
C LEU A 143 20.73 8.99 -3.40
N PRO A 144 20.45 9.82 -4.42
CA PRO A 144 19.20 10.55 -4.53
C PRO A 144 18.00 9.58 -4.57
N ARG A 145 16.93 9.94 -3.85
CA ARG A 145 15.67 9.19 -3.84
C ARG A 145 14.52 10.09 -4.27
N SER A 146 13.51 9.50 -4.89
CA SER A 146 12.27 10.24 -5.20
C SER A 146 11.33 10.18 -4.00
N GLU A 147 11.23 11.29 -3.30
CA GLU A 147 10.29 11.52 -2.20
C GLU A 147 8.94 11.96 -2.75
N TYR A 148 7.83 11.59 -2.11
CA TYR A 148 6.52 12.02 -2.52
C TYR A 148 5.69 12.61 -1.39
N HIS A 149 4.92 13.64 -1.73
CA HIS A 149 4.12 14.44 -0.83
C HIS A 149 2.67 14.49 -1.29
N CYS A 150 1.73 14.48 -0.35
CA CYS A 150 0.32 14.69 -0.64
C CYS A 150 0.11 16.03 -1.35
N ILE A 151 -0.47 16.01 -2.56
CA ILE A 151 -0.67 17.23 -3.35
C ILE A 151 -1.57 18.26 -2.64
N ARG A 152 -2.53 17.80 -1.83
CA ARG A 152 -3.49 18.66 -1.14
C ARG A 152 -2.89 19.40 0.05
N CYS A 153 -2.09 18.75 0.88
CA CYS A 153 -1.59 19.33 2.13
C CYS A 153 -0.06 19.43 2.23
N GLY A 154 0.67 18.95 1.20
CA GLY A 154 2.13 18.96 1.19
C GLY A 154 2.76 18.00 2.21
N GLY A 155 2.00 17.08 2.83
CA GLY A 155 2.52 16.12 3.80
C GLY A 155 3.46 15.10 3.16
N HIS A 156 4.63 14.88 3.76
CA HIS A 156 5.54 13.80 3.37
C HIS A 156 4.90 12.44 3.65
N HIS A 157 4.98 11.52 2.70
CA HIS A 157 4.43 10.18 2.83
C HIS A 157 5.50 9.10 2.79
N GLY A 158 6.54 9.27 2.00
CA GLY A 158 7.59 8.27 1.82
C GLY A 158 8.35 8.45 0.51
N HIS A 159 8.85 7.35 -0.04
CA HIS A 159 9.69 7.34 -1.23
C HIS A 159 9.18 6.33 -2.26
N VAL A 160 9.39 6.61 -3.54
CA VAL A 160 9.12 5.69 -4.63
C VAL A 160 10.41 5.10 -5.17
N PHE A 161 10.39 3.78 -5.40
CA PHE A 161 11.50 2.97 -5.88
C PHE A 161 11.12 2.23 -7.15
N ASP A 162 12.12 1.78 -7.91
CA ASP A 162 11.97 1.04 -9.16
C ASP A 162 12.16 -0.49 -8.96
N ASP A 163 11.88 -0.99 -7.77
CA ASP A 163 12.00 -2.37 -7.35
C ASP A 163 10.64 -3.04 -7.03
N GLY A 164 9.57 -2.46 -7.54
CA GLY A 164 8.21 -2.97 -7.38
C GLY A 164 7.85 -4.07 -8.38
N PRO A 165 6.66 -4.69 -8.20
CA PRO A 165 6.20 -5.75 -9.09
C PRO A 165 5.76 -5.23 -10.47
N PRO A 166 5.80 -6.09 -11.52
CA PRO A 166 5.14 -5.78 -12.78
C PRO A 166 3.63 -5.51 -12.58
N PRO A 167 2.98 -4.77 -13.47
CA PRO A 167 3.54 -4.18 -14.69
C PRO A 167 4.19 -2.81 -14.49
N THR A 168 4.01 -2.16 -13.31
CA THR A 168 4.52 -0.80 -13.08
C THR A 168 6.01 -0.75 -12.76
N GLY A 169 6.56 -1.80 -12.17
CA GLY A 169 7.93 -1.83 -11.63
C GLY A 169 8.13 -0.85 -10.46
N LYS A 170 7.09 -0.17 -9.98
CA LYS A 170 7.19 0.84 -8.93
C LYS A 170 6.80 0.28 -7.57
N ARG A 171 7.53 0.71 -6.54
CA ARG A 171 7.17 0.53 -5.13
C ARG A 171 7.03 1.89 -4.45
N TRP A 172 5.79 2.27 -4.18
CA TRP A 172 5.45 3.42 -3.34
C TRP A 172 5.51 2.97 -1.88
N CYS A 173 6.67 3.20 -1.24
CA CYS A 173 6.92 2.84 0.15
C CYS A 173 6.40 3.95 1.05
N ASN A 174 5.34 3.68 1.82
CA ASN A 174 4.63 4.71 2.58
C ASN A 174 4.82 4.54 4.09
N ASN A 175 5.02 5.63 4.81
CA ASN A 175 4.89 5.61 6.26
C ASN A 175 3.42 5.32 6.63
N GLY A 176 3.16 4.22 7.34
CA GLY A 176 1.80 3.85 7.70
C GLY A 176 1.15 4.85 8.66
N VAL A 177 1.95 5.51 9.52
CA VAL A 177 1.48 6.61 10.39
C VAL A 177 0.92 7.79 9.60
N ALA A 178 1.39 8.01 8.35
CA ALA A 178 0.88 9.05 7.45
C ALA A 178 -0.46 8.69 6.80
N LEU A 179 -0.92 7.44 6.94
CA LEU A 179 -2.14 6.92 6.36
C LEU A 179 -3.23 6.68 7.40
N LYS A 180 -4.47 6.78 6.94
CA LYS A 180 -5.67 6.24 7.60
C LYS A 180 -6.38 5.32 6.61
N PHE A 181 -6.81 4.15 7.07
CA PHE A 181 -7.59 3.23 6.26
C PHE A 181 -9.09 3.44 6.46
N ILE A 182 -9.83 3.45 5.37
CA ILE A 182 -11.31 3.50 5.34
C ILE A 182 -11.76 2.19 4.70
N PRO A 183 -12.30 1.23 5.47
CA PRO A 183 -12.79 -0.02 4.91
C PRO A 183 -14.02 0.23 4.04
N LYS A 184 -14.20 -0.61 3.02
CA LYS A 184 -15.43 -0.67 2.24
C LYS A 184 -16.58 -1.13 3.15
N SER A 185 -17.74 -0.49 3.05
CA SER A 185 -18.91 -0.91 3.85
C SER A 185 -19.25 -2.38 3.59
N GLY A 186 -19.49 -3.12 4.68
CA GLY A 186 -19.86 -4.53 4.61
C GLY A 186 -18.68 -5.51 4.49
N SER A 187 -17.41 -5.04 4.53
CA SER A 187 -16.24 -5.89 4.67
C SER A 187 -15.85 -5.98 6.17
N ALA A 188 -16.45 -6.91 6.86
CA ALA A 188 -16.06 -7.30 8.22
C ALA A 188 -14.89 -8.29 8.16
#